data_71deb1c05a404523c5dd069622e70ac4
#
_entry.id   71deb1c05a404523c5dd069622e70ac4
#
_cell.length_a   1.000
_cell.length_b   1.000
_cell.length_c   1.000
_cell.angle_alpha   90.00
_cell.angle_beta   90.00
_cell.angle_gamma   90.00
#
_symmetry.space_group_name_H-M   'P 1'
#
loop_
_entity.id
_entity.type
_entity.pdbx_description
1 polymer ?
#
loop_
_entity_poly.entity_id
_entity_poly.type
_entity_poly.pdbx_seq_one_letter_code
_entity_poly.pdbx_strand_id
1 'polypeptide(L)'
;MLLVLTLVSAVAAFLLAYVNNVTSATIAKINEEALSEGIKSVLNIGAEEQIAVAEKEVEGFVVYEVTRDGNWIGTAVKSTDKSGFGGDIEVLVGFNEEGKILGYEVLKHAETPGLGARAGEWFRTATSGEVKEVGALSKIFFGKPDPAGSHNIIGRDIAQGELKVTKDGGDIDAITASTITSRAFLNAVNNAYKVFKGNVSDVNSGATSQN
;
A
#
# COMPACT_ATOMS: atom_id res chain seq x y z
N MET A 1 18.11 -44.59 -13.61
CA MET A 1 18.28 -43.10 -13.48
C MET A 1 16.94 -42.37 -13.46
N LEU A 2 16.07 -42.54 -14.46
CA LEU A 2 14.74 -41.92 -14.58
C LEU A 2 13.85 -42.17 -13.35
N LEU A 3 13.73 -43.40 -12.89
CA LEU A 3 12.93 -43.82 -11.73
C LEU A 3 13.40 -43.15 -10.42
N VAL A 4 14.68 -42.99 -10.23
CA VAL A 4 15.23 -42.31 -9.01
C VAL A 4 14.92 -40.84 -9.05
N LEU A 5 15.07 -40.18 -10.21
CA LEU A 5 14.77 -38.77 -10.38
C LEU A 5 13.28 -38.47 -10.14
N THR A 6 12.39 -39.29 -10.73
CA THR A 6 10.93 -39.12 -10.52
C THR A 6 10.54 -39.33 -9.06
N LEU A 7 11.14 -40.33 -8.38
CA LEU A 7 10.85 -40.56 -6.96
C LEU A 7 11.28 -39.38 -6.08
N VAL A 8 12.49 -38.87 -6.31
CA VAL A 8 12.99 -37.70 -5.53
C VAL A 8 12.12 -36.46 -5.80
N SER A 9 11.76 -36.21 -7.06
CA SER A 9 10.88 -35.09 -7.40
C SER A 9 9.49 -35.23 -6.78
N ALA A 10 8.91 -36.42 -6.77
CA ALA A 10 7.62 -36.71 -6.16
C ALA A 10 7.64 -36.48 -4.64
N VAL A 11 8.70 -36.95 -3.95
CA VAL A 11 8.87 -36.72 -2.52
C VAL A 11 9.03 -35.24 -2.20
N ALA A 12 9.85 -34.52 -2.98
CA ALA A 12 10.04 -33.09 -2.81
C ALA A 12 8.72 -32.30 -3.02
N ALA A 13 7.98 -32.62 -4.07
CA ALA A 13 6.68 -32.01 -4.35
C ALA A 13 5.66 -32.30 -3.23
N PHE A 14 5.62 -33.52 -2.72
CA PHE A 14 4.74 -33.90 -1.62
C PHE A 14 5.09 -33.14 -0.33
N LEU A 15 6.36 -33.01 0.03
CA LEU A 15 6.80 -32.26 1.19
C LEU A 15 6.45 -30.77 1.07
N LEU A 16 6.68 -30.16 -0.09
CA LEU A 16 6.30 -28.77 -0.35
C LEU A 16 4.79 -28.57 -0.23
N ALA A 17 3.99 -29.45 -0.83
CA ALA A 17 2.53 -29.39 -0.75
C ALA A 17 2.03 -29.57 0.68
N TYR A 18 2.64 -30.48 1.45
CA TYR A 18 2.30 -30.72 2.84
C TYR A 18 2.59 -29.48 3.71
N VAL A 19 3.80 -28.92 3.61
CA VAL A 19 4.18 -27.69 4.34
C VAL A 19 3.25 -26.55 3.96
N ASN A 20 2.99 -26.33 2.68
CA ASN A 20 2.07 -25.29 2.21
C ASN A 20 0.67 -25.46 2.81
N ASN A 21 0.14 -26.69 2.84
CA ASN A 21 -1.19 -26.96 3.38
C ASN A 21 -1.27 -26.70 4.90
N VAL A 22 -0.23 -27.06 5.64
CA VAL A 22 -0.18 -26.83 7.10
C VAL A 22 -0.01 -25.35 7.45
N THR A 23 0.74 -24.60 6.63
CA THR A 23 1.03 -23.17 6.90
C THR A 23 -0.01 -22.21 6.32
N SER A 24 -0.78 -22.62 5.32
CA SER A 24 -1.73 -21.75 4.59
C SER A 24 -2.77 -21.09 5.50
N ALA A 25 -3.33 -21.83 6.45
CA ALA A 25 -4.32 -21.30 7.40
C ALA A 25 -3.71 -20.25 8.34
N THR A 26 -2.48 -20.48 8.80
CA THR A 26 -1.75 -19.52 9.65
C THR A 26 -1.38 -18.27 8.87
N ILE A 27 -0.93 -18.42 7.61
CA ILE A 27 -0.61 -17.31 6.72
C ILE A 27 -1.87 -16.48 6.43
N ALA A 28 -3.01 -17.12 6.16
CA ALA A 28 -4.28 -16.42 5.92
C ALA A 28 -4.68 -15.56 7.13
N LYS A 29 -4.59 -16.12 8.34
CA LYS A 29 -4.91 -15.41 9.58
C LYS A 29 -3.98 -14.21 9.82
N ILE A 30 -2.67 -14.40 9.64
CA ILE A 30 -1.68 -13.31 9.77
C ILE A 30 -1.95 -12.20 8.75
N ASN A 31 -2.30 -12.56 7.52
CA ASN A 31 -2.62 -11.58 6.49
C ASN A 31 -3.90 -10.78 6.80
N GLU A 32 -4.91 -11.42 7.38
CA GLU A 32 -6.15 -10.76 7.82
C GLU A 32 -5.89 -9.79 8.99
N GLU A 33 -5.11 -10.23 9.98
CA GLU A 33 -4.70 -9.38 11.10
C GLU A 33 -3.86 -8.19 10.60
N ALA A 34 -2.87 -8.43 9.74
CA ALA A 34 -2.04 -7.38 9.14
C ALA A 34 -2.84 -6.40 8.28
N LEU A 35 -3.86 -6.88 7.55
CA LEU A 35 -4.74 -6.02 6.78
C LEU A 35 -5.60 -5.13 7.70
N SER A 36 -6.14 -5.68 8.78
CA SER A 36 -6.92 -4.92 9.77
C SER A 36 -6.06 -3.84 10.43
N GLU A 37 -4.84 -4.18 10.84
CA GLU A 37 -3.87 -3.21 11.36
C GLU A 37 -3.49 -2.16 10.31
N GLY A 38 -3.27 -2.59 9.08
CA GLY A 38 -3.00 -1.69 7.95
C GLY A 38 -4.12 -0.69 7.70
N ILE A 39 -5.38 -1.11 7.73
CA ILE A 39 -6.55 -0.23 7.59
C ILE A 39 -6.57 0.82 8.71
N LYS A 40 -6.35 0.41 9.96
CA LYS A 40 -6.25 1.36 11.08
C LYS A 40 -5.09 2.33 10.91
N SER A 41 -3.93 1.84 10.49
CA SER A 41 -2.73 2.63 10.25
C SER A 41 -2.94 3.69 9.19
N VAL A 42 -3.49 3.34 8.02
CA VAL A 42 -3.66 4.28 6.90
C VAL A 42 -4.76 5.31 7.14
N LEU A 43 -5.68 5.05 8.06
CA LEU A 43 -6.73 5.98 8.45
C LEU A 43 -6.43 6.74 9.75
N ASN A 44 -5.23 6.54 10.33
CA ASN A 44 -4.81 7.13 11.61
C ASN A 44 -5.77 6.81 12.78
N ILE A 45 -6.26 5.57 12.83
CA ILE A 45 -7.16 5.07 13.87
C ILE A 45 -6.32 4.40 14.97
N GLY A 46 -6.67 4.65 16.23
CA GLY A 46 -5.98 3.99 17.36
C GLY A 46 -6.14 2.47 17.32
N ALA A 47 -5.09 1.74 17.71
CA ALA A 47 -5.08 0.26 17.67
C ALA A 47 -6.23 -0.38 18.46
N GLU A 48 -6.57 0.21 19.61
CA GLU A 48 -7.63 -0.27 20.52
C GLU A 48 -9.06 0.13 20.09
N GLU A 49 -9.18 0.99 19.08
CA GLU A 49 -10.49 1.47 18.63
C GLU A 49 -11.24 0.37 17.89
N GLN A 50 -12.53 0.22 18.23
CA GLN A 50 -13.45 -0.68 17.53
C GLN A 50 -13.98 0.02 16.28
N ILE A 51 -13.81 -0.62 15.14
CA ILE A 51 -14.28 -0.16 13.84
C ILE A 51 -15.08 -1.27 13.16
N ALA A 52 -16.04 -0.89 12.35
CA ALA A 52 -16.67 -1.80 11.40
C ALA A 52 -16.11 -1.51 10.01
N VAL A 53 -15.72 -2.57 9.31
CA VAL A 53 -15.14 -2.50 7.96
C VAL A 53 -16.07 -3.21 7.00
N ALA A 54 -16.55 -2.52 5.97
CA ALA A 54 -17.28 -3.10 4.88
C ALA A 54 -16.35 -3.22 3.66
N GLU A 55 -16.19 -4.45 3.17
CA GLU A 55 -15.37 -4.74 2.00
C GLU A 55 -16.21 -4.76 0.72
N LYS A 56 -15.75 -4.10 -0.32
CA LYS A 56 -16.37 -4.07 -1.64
C LYS A 56 -15.31 -4.21 -2.72
N GLU A 57 -15.53 -5.08 -3.69
CA GLU A 57 -14.68 -5.17 -4.88
C GLU A 57 -15.24 -4.27 -6.00
N VAL A 58 -14.39 -3.41 -6.55
CA VAL A 58 -14.71 -2.47 -7.62
C VAL A 58 -13.61 -2.52 -8.68
N GLU A 59 -13.94 -2.95 -9.89
CA GLU A 59 -13.00 -2.99 -11.04
C GLU A 59 -11.68 -3.75 -10.76
N GLY A 60 -11.71 -4.77 -9.89
CA GLY A 60 -10.53 -5.54 -9.50
C GLY A 60 -9.69 -4.89 -8.39
N PHE A 61 -10.17 -3.80 -7.80
CA PHE A 61 -9.65 -3.20 -6.58
C PHE A 61 -10.51 -3.57 -5.39
N VAL A 62 -9.92 -3.59 -4.20
CA VAL A 62 -10.66 -3.83 -2.97
C VAL A 62 -10.79 -2.54 -2.18
N VAL A 63 -12.02 -2.14 -1.90
CA VAL A 63 -12.37 -0.92 -1.16
C VAL A 63 -12.88 -1.31 0.21
N TYR A 64 -12.31 -0.71 1.24
CA TYR A 64 -12.69 -0.90 2.65
C TYR A 64 -13.31 0.39 3.17
N GLU A 65 -14.63 0.40 3.30
CA GLU A 65 -15.34 1.50 3.94
C GLU A 65 -15.34 1.31 5.45
N VAL A 66 -14.83 2.29 6.18
CA VAL A 66 -14.62 2.19 7.62
C VAL A 66 -15.57 3.10 8.36
N THR A 67 -16.32 2.52 9.31
CA THR A 67 -17.25 3.24 10.17
C THR A 67 -16.90 3.02 11.63
N ARG A 68 -17.18 4.03 12.45
CA ARG A 68 -17.10 3.99 13.90
C ARG A 68 -18.39 4.50 14.50
N ASP A 69 -19.03 3.71 15.36
CA ASP A 69 -20.33 4.02 15.98
C ASP A 69 -21.41 4.39 14.95
N GLY A 70 -21.37 3.73 13.78
CA GLY A 70 -22.29 3.97 12.66
C GLY A 70 -21.95 5.20 11.79
N ASN A 71 -20.92 5.97 12.14
CA ASN A 71 -20.47 7.12 11.35
C ASN A 71 -19.29 6.71 10.47
N TRP A 72 -19.33 7.06 9.20
CA TRP A 72 -18.22 6.88 8.28
C TRP A 72 -17.01 7.75 8.72
N ILE A 73 -15.81 7.18 8.72
CA ILE A 73 -14.57 7.85 9.14
C ILE A 73 -13.48 7.90 8.07
N GLY A 74 -13.59 7.05 7.06
CA GLY A 74 -12.65 7.02 5.96
C GLY A 74 -12.80 5.79 5.08
N THR A 75 -12.12 5.79 3.98
CA THR A 75 -12.07 4.65 3.05
C THR A 75 -10.61 4.28 2.80
N ALA A 76 -10.29 2.99 2.91
CA ALA A 76 -9.01 2.46 2.49
C ALA A 76 -9.18 1.69 1.18
N VAL A 77 -8.29 1.89 0.22
CA VAL A 77 -8.33 1.21 -1.08
C VAL A 77 -7.06 0.43 -1.29
N LYS A 78 -7.19 -0.87 -1.56
CA LYS A 78 -6.09 -1.74 -1.95
C LYS A 78 -5.94 -1.69 -3.47
N SER A 79 -4.75 -1.32 -3.92
CA SER A 79 -4.40 -1.14 -5.33
C SER A 79 -3.08 -1.82 -5.65
N THR A 80 -2.94 -2.33 -6.88
CA THR A 80 -1.73 -2.99 -7.36
C THR A 80 -1.27 -2.35 -8.66
N ASP A 81 0.02 -2.06 -8.77
CA ASP A 81 0.67 -1.71 -10.03
C ASP A 81 1.73 -2.76 -10.39
N LYS A 82 1.72 -3.18 -11.65
CA LYS A 82 2.58 -4.27 -12.16
C LYS A 82 3.90 -3.78 -12.75
N SER A 83 4.14 -2.49 -12.75
CA SER A 83 5.29 -1.86 -13.39
C SER A 83 6.48 -1.63 -12.44
N GLY A 84 6.47 -2.20 -11.24
CA GLY A 84 7.60 -2.18 -10.32
C GLY A 84 8.85 -2.84 -10.92
N PHE A 85 10.03 -2.46 -10.42
CA PHE A 85 11.29 -3.02 -10.90
C PHE A 85 11.41 -4.53 -10.55
N GLY A 86 10.99 -4.91 -9.35
CA GLY A 86 10.93 -6.30 -8.90
C GLY A 86 9.62 -7.03 -9.24
N GLY A 87 8.66 -6.35 -9.87
CA GLY A 87 7.32 -6.87 -10.18
C GLY A 87 6.20 -6.07 -9.52
N ASP A 88 5.15 -6.77 -9.11
CA ASP A 88 3.94 -6.15 -8.54
C ASP A 88 4.23 -5.40 -7.24
N ILE A 89 3.70 -4.18 -7.14
CA ILE A 89 3.66 -3.39 -5.89
C ILE A 89 2.20 -3.26 -5.49
N GLU A 90 1.85 -3.81 -4.32
CA GLU A 90 0.51 -3.73 -3.74
C GLU A 90 0.51 -2.73 -2.59
N VAL A 91 -0.36 -1.75 -2.64
CA VAL A 91 -0.48 -0.69 -1.65
C VAL A 91 -1.90 -0.60 -1.10
N LEU A 92 -2.02 -0.23 0.17
CA LEU A 92 -3.26 0.19 0.81
C LEU A 92 -3.17 1.69 1.04
N VAL A 93 -4.15 2.45 0.59
CA VAL A 93 -4.17 3.91 0.71
C VAL A 93 -5.44 4.35 1.41
N GLY A 94 -5.30 5.11 2.49
CA GLY A 94 -6.41 5.68 3.25
C GLY A 94 -6.77 7.10 2.78
N PHE A 95 -8.05 7.34 2.58
CA PHE A 95 -8.62 8.62 2.16
C PHE A 95 -9.64 9.16 3.16
N ASN A 96 -9.65 10.47 3.37
CA ASN A 96 -10.72 11.15 4.08
C ASN A 96 -11.89 11.50 3.12
N GLU A 97 -12.93 12.14 3.65
CA GLU A 97 -14.13 12.56 2.90
C GLU A 97 -13.80 13.49 1.72
N GLU A 98 -12.78 14.33 1.88
CA GLU A 98 -12.32 15.27 0.83
C GLU A 98 -11.45 14.58 -0.23
N GLY A 99 -11.07 13.31 -0.05
CA GLY A 99 -10.17 12.57 -0.94
C GLY A 99 -8.69 12.86 -0.70
N LYS A 100 -8.33 13.47 0.44
CA LYS A 100 -6.92 13.63 0.84
C LYS A 100 -6.36 12.32 1.37
N ILE A 101 -5.11 12.07 1.06
CA ILE A 101 -4.38 10.90 1.56
C ILE A 101 -4.14 11.06 3.06
N LEU A 102 -4.71 10.19 3.87
CA LEU A 102 -4.46 10.11 5.31
C LEU A 102 -3.21 9.31 5.65
N GLY A 103 -2.98 8.24 4.90
CA GLY A 103 -1.86 7.33 5.07
C GLY A 103 -1.79 6.32 3.95
N TYR A 104 -0.70 5.57 3.89
CA TYR A 104 -0.57 4.41 3.01
C TYR A 104 0.25 3.31 3.68
N GLU A 105 0.09 2.08 3.21
CA GLU A 105 0.90 0.93 3.58
C GLU A 105 1.28 0.15 2.33
N VAL A 106 2.53 -0.33 2.24
CA VAL A 106 2.94 -1.24 1.16
C VAL A 106 2.74 -2.67 1.65
N LEU A 107 1.69 -3.32 1.13
CA LEU A 107 1.32 -4.67 1.57
C LEU A 107 2.22 -5.74 0.98
N LYS A 108 2.64 -5.54 -0.29
CA LYS A 108 3.47 -6.52 -1.00
C LYS A 108 4.36 -5.83 -2.03
N HIS A 109 5.60 -6.27 -2.10
CA HIS A 109 6.55 -5.91 -3.15
C HIS A 109 7.67 -6.96 -3.26
N ALA A 110 8.35 -6.98 -4.40
CA ALA A 110 9.56 -7.78 -4.63
C ALA A 110 10.76 -6.89 -4.97
N GLU A 111 10.72 -5.63 -4.51
CA GLU A 111 11.75 -4.62 -4.79
C GLU A 111 13.04 -4.88 -4.04
N THR A 112 14.15 -4.37 -4.59
CA THR A 112 15.49 -4.53 -4.01
C THR A 112 15.60 -3.84 -2.65
N PRO A 113 16.04 -4.56 -1.59
CA PRO A 113 16.29 -3.98 -0.28
C PRO A 113 17.25 -2.78 -0.33
N GLY A 114 16.92 -1.71 0.41
CA GLY A 114 17.71 -0.47 0.46
C GLY A 114 17.52 0.45 -0.75
N LEU A 115 16.83 0.00 -1.79
CA LEU A 115 16.45 0.78 -2.98
C LEU A 115 14.92 0.90 -3.05
N GLY A 116 14.26 0.19 -3.96
CA GLY A 116 12.82 0.24 -4.16
C GLY A 116 12.00 -0.18 -2.94
N ALA A 117 12.49 -1.09 -2.11
CA ALA A 117 11.85 -1.48 -0.85
C ALA A 117 11.62 -0.31 0.13
N ARG A 118 12.32 0.82 -0.05
CA ARG A 118 12.11 2.04 0.73
C ARG A 118 10.77 2.75 0.44
N ALA A 119 10.02 2.35 -0.58
CA ALA A 119 8.73 2.95 -0.91
C ALA A 119 7.75 2.98 0.28
N GLY A 120 7.82 1.99 1.17
CA GLY A 120 7.03 1.94 2.40
C GLY A 120 7.27 3.09 3.37
N GLU A 121 8.43 3.75 3.30
CA GLU A 121 8.82 4.83 4.22
C GLU A 121 9.09 6.15 3.49
N TRP A 122 9.52 6.11 2.23
CA TRP A 122 10.04 7.26 1.50
C TRP A 122 8.99 8.36 1.31
N PHE A 123 7.77 8.00 0.99
CA PHE A 123 6.70 8.94 0.65
C PHE A 123 5.89 9.43 1.87
N ARG A 124 6.42 9.26 3.08
CA ARG A 124 5.85 9.78 4.33
C ARG A 124 6.69 10.93 4.86
N THR A 125 6.08 11.87 5.59
CA THR A 125 6.85 12.75 6.48
C THR A 125 7.51 11.90 7.56
N ALA A 126 8.78 12.10 7.81
CA ALA A 126 9.40 11.61 9.04
C ALA A 126 8.60 12.23 10.20
N THR A 127 7.89 11.38 10.94
CA THR A 127 7.26 11.79 12.20
C THR A 127 8.39 12.35 13.06
N SER A 128 8.27 13.62 13.48
CA SER A 128 9.27 14.28 14.31
C SER A 128 9.38 13.54 15.66
N GLY A 129 10.17 12.49 15.70
CA GLY A 129 10.38 11.63 16.87
C GLY A 129 11.09 10.33 16.55
N GLU A 130 10.98 9.79 15.36
CA GLU A 130 11.68 8.57 14.93
C GLU A 130 12.62 8.79 13.74
N VAL A 131 13.57 9.70 13.91
CA VAL A 131 14.81 9.54 13.18
C VAL A 131 15.55 8.39 13.86
N LYS A 132 15.22 7.13 13.52
CA LYS A 132 16.19 6.04 13.71
C LYS A 132 17.47 6.55 13.09
N GLU A 133 18.52 6.67 13.87
CA GLU A 133 19.85 7.07 13.38
C GLU A 133 20.21 6.14 12.24
N VAL A 134 19.95 6.61 11.04
CA VAL A 134 20.44 5.97 9.82
C VAL A 134 21.95 6.06 9.93
N GLY A 135 22.62 4.92 10.06
CA GLY A 135 24.04 4.87 10.34
C GLY A 135 24.84 5.78 9.39
N ALA A 136 25.98 6.30 9.86
CA ALA A 136 26.81 7.29 9.14
C ALA A 136 27.07 6.95 7.67
N LEU A 137 27.14 5.66 7.31
CA LEU A 137 27.28 5.16 5.95
C LEU A 137 26.05 5.45 5.05
N SER A 138 24.86 5.40 5.59
CA SER A 138 23.62 5.72 4.85
C SER A 138 23.57 7.21 4.47
N LYS A 139 24.03 8.11 5.34
CA LYS A 139 24.14 9.54 5.04
C LYS A 139 25.10 9.87 3.90
N ILE A 140 26.16 9.05 3.73
CA ILE A 140 27.17 9.22 2.68
C ILE A 140 26.63 8.72 1.32
N PHE A 141 25.89 7.61 1.30
CA PHE A 141 25.42 7.00 0.04
C PHE A 141 24.04 7.51 -0.42
N PHE A 142 23.17 7.98 0.47
CA PHE A 142 21.77 8.29 0.17
C PHE A 142 21.38 9.75 0.41
N GLY A 143 22.32 10.62 0.77
CA GLY A 143 22.05 12.03 1.07
C GLY A 143 21.30 12.24 2.40
N LYS A 144 21.17 13.49 2.83
CA LYS A 144 20.30 13.85 3.96
C LYS A 144 18.85 13.67 3.51
N PRO A 145 17.98 12.98 4.32
CA PRO A 145 16.55 13.10 4.11
C PRO A 145 16.17 14.57 4.28
N ASP A 146 15.54 15.14 3.28
CA ASP A 146 15.05 16.51 3.36
C ASP A 146 13.85 16.54 4.31
N PRO A 147 13.89 17.26 5.45
CA PRO A 147 12.84 17.22 6.47
C PRO A 147 11.49 17.81 6.01
N ALA A 148 11.45 18.46 4.86
CA ALA A 148 10.25 19.03 4.26
C ALA A 148 10.12 18.63 2.79
N GLY A 149 10.72 17.50 2.40
CA GLY A 149 10.92 17.14 1.01
C GLY A 149 9.65 17.02 0.19
N SER A 150 9.78 17.34 -1.07
CA SER A 150 8.79 17.16 -2.14
C SER A 150 8.35 15.69 -2.34
N HIS A 151 8.89 14.74 -1.57
CA HIS A 151 8.53 13.32 -1.64
C HIS A 151 7.31 12.92 -0.79
N ASN A 152 6.88 13.76 0.17
CA ASN A 152 5.74 13.43 1.02
C ASN A 152 4.40 13.51 0.28
N ILE A 153 3.60 12.44 0.35
CA ILE A 153 2.27 12.39 -0.25
C ILE A 153 1.14 12.48 0.78
N ILE A 154 1.43 12.40 2.08
CA ILE A 154 0.40 12.48 3.12
C ILE A 154 -0.20 13.89 3.16
N GLY A 155 -1.53 13.96 3.21
CA GLY A 155 -2.28 15.22 3.19
C GLY A 155 -2.47 15.83 1.80
N ARG A 156 -1.88 15.24 0.75
CA ARG A 156 -2.10 15.71 -0.63
C ARG A 156 -3.49 15.36 -1.11
N ASP A 157 -4.03 16.27 -1.90
CA ASP A 157 -5.31 16.13 -2.59
C ASP A 157 -5.03 15.78 -4.06
N ILE A 158 -5.30 14.54 -4.43
CA ILE A 158 -5.07 14.05 -5.80
C ILE A 158 -6.08 14.66 -6.81
N ALA A 159 -7.21 15.23 -6.33
CA ALA A 159 -8.15 15.93 -7.21
C ALA A 159 -7.49 17.12 -7.92
N GLN A 160 -6.43 17.71 -7.34
CA GLN A 160 -5.71 18.83 -7.92
C GLN A 160 -4.72 18.41 -9.02
N GLY A 161 -4.39 17.12 -9.12
CA GLY A 161 -3.50 16.57 -10.14
C GLY A 161 -2.94 15.21 -9.73
N GLU A 162 -2.66 14.37 -10.74
CA GLU A 162 -2.03 13.07 -10.48
C GLU A 162 -0.64 13.24 -9.86
N LEU A 163 -0.33 12.36 -8.91
CA LEU A 163 1.00 12.28 -8.30
C LEU A 163 2.01 11.77 -9.32
N LYS A 164 3.05 12.56 -9.60
CA LYS A 164 4.11 12.20 -10.55
C LYS A 164 5.48 12.56 -9.99
N VAL A 165 6.50 11.78 -10.36
CA VAL A 165 7.87 12.13 -10.01
C VAL A 165 8.36 13.35 -10.79
N THR A 166 9.32 14.10 -10.24
CA THR A 166 9.91 15.29 -10.85
C THR A 166 10.44 15.04 -12.25
N LYS A 167 10.98 13.86 -12.54
CA LYS A 167 11.43 13.46 -13.88
C LYS A 167 10.32 13.37 -14.92
N ASP A 168 9.08 13.25 -14.51
CA ASP A 168 7.90 13.14 -15.37
C ASP A 168 7.05 14.41 -15.33
N GLY A 169 7.63 15.52 -14.88
CA GLY A 169 6.97 16.83 -14.80
C GLY A 169 6.07 17.01 -13.56
N GLY A 170 6.15 16.11 -12.58
CA GLY A 170 5.51 16.26 -11.29
C GLY A 170 6.39 17.01 -10.28
N ASP A 171 5.99 16.96 -9.03
CA ASP A 171 6.64 17.64 -7.91
C ASP A 171 7.14 16.68 -6.82
N ILE A 172 7.07 15.36 -7.05
CA ILE A 172 7.48 14.35 -6.07
C ILE A 172 8.87 13.83 -6.37
N ASP A 173 9.75 13.86 -5.38
CA ASP A 173 11.08 13.31 -5.52
C ASP A 173 11.07 11.78 -5.47
N ALA A 174 11.61 11.18 -6.53
CA ALA A 174 11.76 9.74 -6.61
C ALA A 174 12.82 9.22 -5.62
N ILE A 175 12.66 7.98 -5.20
CA ILE A 175 13.71 7.24 -4.48
C ILE A 175 14.96 7.21 -5.34
N THR A 176 16.10 7.62 -4.78
CA THR A 176 17.40 7.59 -5.47
C THR A 176 17.68 6.19 -6.02
N ALA A 177 18.04 6.12 -7.30
CA ALA A 177 18.29 4.88 -8.03
C ALA A 177 17.10 3.91 -8.15
N SER A 178 15.87 4.34 -7.80
CA SER A 178 14.66 3.50 -7.89
C SER A 178 13.46 4.26 -8.48
N THR A 179 13.70 4.99 -9.58
CA THR A 179 12.66 5.79 -10.23
C THR A 179 11.52 4.92 -10.79
N ILE A 180 11.80 3.70 -11.28
CA ILE A 180 10.78 2.76 -11.78
C ILE A 180 9.84 2.39 -10.65
N THR A 181 10.35 1.97 -9.51
CA THR A 181 9.57 1.66 -8.30
C THR A 181 8.76 2.85 -7.82
N SER A 182 9.36 4.05 -7.83
CA SER A 182 8.68 5.29 -7.43
C SER A 182 7.48 5.59 -8.33
N ARG A 183 7.62 5.40 -9.66
CA ARG A 183 6.51 5.54 -10.61
C ARG A 183 5.41 4.52 -10.36
N ALA A 184 5.76 3.24 -10.20
CA ALA A 184 4.81 2.18 -9.94
C ALA A 184 4.04 2.41 -8.65
N PHE A 185 4.72 2.82 -7.58
CA PHE A 185 4.09 3.19 -6.31
C PHE A 185 3.10 4.35 -6.49
N LEU A 186 3.50 5.46 -7.11
CA LEU A 186 2.62 6.61 -7.33
C LEU A 186 1.45 6.29 -8.27
N ASN A 187 1.67 5.44 -9.28
CA ASN A 187 0.58 4.93 -10.14
C ASN A 187 -0.43 4.12 -9.34
N ALA A 188 0.02 3.22 -8.46
CA ALA A 188 -0.86 2.46 -7.59
C ALA A 188 -1.70 3.39 -6.69
N VAL A 189 -1.09 4.45 -6.12
CA VAL A 189 -1.80 5.47 -5.31
C VAL A 189 -2.82 6.25 -6.15
N ASN A 190 -2.44 6.70 -7.35
CA ASN A 190 -3.35 7.39 -8.27
C ASN A 190 -4.55 6.51 -8.67
N ASN A 191 -4.32 5.22 -8.93
CA ASN A 191 -5.37 4.26 -9.27
C ASN A 191 -6.30 4.02 -8.08
N ALA A 192 -5.76 3.89 -6.86
CA ALA A 192 -6.57 3.82 -5.64
C ALA A 192 -7.51 5.02 -5.51
N TYR A 193 -7.01 6.23 -5.80
CA TYR A 193 -7.83 7.45 -5.76
C TYR A 193 -8.95 7.46 -6.81
N LYS A 194 -8.67 7.00 -8.04
CA LYS A 194 -9.70 6.92 -9.10
C LYS A 194 -10.87 6.02 -8.66
N VAL A 195 -10.55 4.88 -8.06
CA VAL A 195 -11.55 3.94 -7.53
C VAL A 195 -12.30 4.54 -6.34
N PHE A 196 -11.60 5.17 -5.41
CA PHE A 196 -12.21 5.90 -4.29
C PHE A 196 -13.23 6.93 -4.79
N LYS A 197 -12.84 7.77 -5.74
CA LYS A 197 -13.72 8.82 -6.30
C LYS A 197 -14.94 8.23 -7.02
N GLY A 198 -14.77 7.14 -7.77
CA GLY A 198 -15.86 6.41 -8.42
C GLY A 198 -16.86 5.87 -7.39
N ASN A 199 -16.37 5.22 -6.34
CA ASN A 199 -17.20 4.65 -5.28
C ASN A 199 -18.02 5.72 -4.53
N VAL A 200 -17.42 6.87 -4.19
CA VAL A 200 -18.11 7.99 -3.53
C VAL A 200 -19.22 8.58 -4.42
N SER A 201 -18.97 8.64 -5.75
CA SER A 201 -19.98 9.13 -6.70
C SER A 201 -21.20 8.21 -6.76
N ASP A 202 -21.01 6.90 -6.69
CA ASP A 202 -22.08 5.91 -6.73
C ASP A 202 -22.93 5.92 -5.45
N VAL A 203 -22.31 6.10 -4.29
CA VAL A 203 -23.04 6.22 -3.00
C VAL A 203 -23.93 7.46 -3.01
N ASN A 204 -23.43 8.60 -3.48
CA ASN A 204 -24.21 9.83 -3.55
C ASN A 204 -25.34 9.76 -4.58
N SER A 205 -25.17 9.05 -5.71
CA SER A 205 -26.22 8.86 -6.71
C SER A 205 -27.31 7.89 -6.26
N GLY A 206 -26.97 6.88 -5.45
CA GLY A 206 -27.91 5.93 -4.88
C GLY A 206 -28.83 6.50 -3.80
N ALA A 207 -28.38 7.52 -3.07
CA ALA A 207 -29.16 8.19 -2.02
C ALA A 207 -30.29 9.10 -2.57
N THR A 208 -30.25 9.45 -3.85
CA THR A 208 -31.23 10.35 -4.49
C THR A 208 -32.42 9.61 -5.10
N SER A 209 -32.47 8.29 -5.09
CA SER A 209 -33.55 7.48 -5.72
C SER A 209 -34.53 6.86 -4.75
N GLN A 210 -34.58 7.33 -3.50
CA GLN A 210 -35.63 6.95 -2.53
C GLN A 210 -36.35 8.22 -1.98
N ASN A 211 -37.15 8.85 -2.82
CA ASN A 211 -38.22 9.74 -2.43
C ASN A 211 -39.40 9.61 -3.39
#